data_6a17b0410093d1d1f852562261301aaa
#
_entry.id   6a17b0410093d1d1f852562261301aaa
#
_cell.length_a   1.000
_cell.length_b   1.000
_cell.length_c   1.000
_cell.angle_alpha   90.00
_cell.angle_beta   90.00
_cell.angle_gamma   90.00
#
_symmetry.space_group_name_H-M   'P 1'
#
loop_
_entity.id
_entity.type
_entity.pdbx_description
1 polymer ?
#
loop_
_entity_poly.entity_id
_entity_poly.type
_entity_poly.pdbx_seq_one_letter_code
_entity_poly.pdbx_strand_id
1 'polypeptide(L)'
;ERQLADARQALEDGRRELEEGRETLRRELEKAERDLKAAQEELYAHAEEIDRGWSELFEQKAKAQAEFEEARRQIEEGRAELEKGWAEYEAALAKFEAGLNEWNALPEAMRALMPDKQAEIEAARQQLEAARERLETESARLEAAEKELEAGQERAEAEFAAAEERLGEAGRQLEEGYRQLAEGQAEYEEQKRKGEEERARAERELEDGRSEIEENEEKVADGRRKLQEAEEDLRAAEEEIADIPEGEWYVDGREANTGYDNFAEDADRIGAIADLFPLIFFLVAALVSLTTM
;
A
#
# COMPACT_ATOMS: atom_id res chain seq x y z
N GLU A 1 19.58 66.53 -33.87
CA GLU A 1 18.48 66.49 -32.87
C GLU A 1 17.45 65.38 -33.17
N ARG A 2 17.05 65.19 -34.46
CA ARG A 2 16.07 64.16 -34.80
C ARG A 2 16.60 62.74 -34.54
N GLN A 3 17.83 62.47 -34.91
CA GLN A 3 18.47 61.16 -34.64
C GLN A 3 18.60 60.86 -33.16
N LEU A 4 18.80 61.89 -32.32
CA LEU A 4 18.87 61.73 -30.87
C LEU A 4 17.48 61.48 -30.28
N ALA A 5 16.45 62.16 -30.81
CA ALA A 5 15.08 61.90 -30.40
C ALA A 5 14.65 60.47 -30.79
N ASP A 6 14.98 60.02 -31.99
CA ASP A 6 14.70 58.68 -32.49
C ASP A 6 15.46 57.63 -31.67
N ALA A 7 16.73 57.90 -31.35
CA ALA A 7 17.55 57.00 -30.51
C ALA A 7 17.00 56.92 -29.06
N ARG A 8 16.55 58.08 -28.51
CA ARG A 8 15.90 58.09 -27.18
C ARG A 8 14.58 57.27 -27.19
N GLN A 9 13.79 57.44 -28.24
CA GLN A 9 12.54 56.71 -28.38
C GLN A 9 12.81 55.21 -28.49
N ALA A 10 13.82 54.79 -29.30
CA ALA A 10 14.23 53.39 -29.40
C ALA A 10 14.72 52.82 -28.06
N LEU A 11 15.43 53.60 -27.25
CA LEU A 11 15.88 53.20 -25.93
C LEU A 11 14.70 53.04 -24.94
N GLU A 12 13.73 53.96 -24.98
CA GLU A 12 12.51 53.84 -24.16
C GLU A 12 11.64 52.66 -24.56
N ASP A 13 11.51 52.41 -25.84
CA ASP A 13 10.77 51.27 -26.38
C ASP A 13 11.44 49.93 -25.99
N GLY A 14 12.77 49.83 -26.15
CA GLY A 14 13.54 48.65 -25.73
C GLY A 14 13.47 48.41 -24.22
N ARG A 15 13.46 49.50 -23.44
CA ARG A 15 13.26 49.40 -21.99
C ARG A 15 11.87 48.83 -21.62
N ARG A 16 10.83 49.29 -22.32
CA ARG A 16 9.46 48.85 -22.11
C ARG A 16 9.35 47.34 -22.49
N GLU A 17 9.90 46.97 -23.64
CA GLU A 17 9.93 45.59 -24.07
C GLU A 17 10.65 44.68 -23.07
N LEU A 18 11.77 45.16 -22.50
CA LEU A 18 12.50 44.43 -21.47
C LEU A 18 11.68 44.28 -20.16
N GLU A 19 10.95 45.31 -19.71
CA GLU A 19 10.08 45.23 -18.54
C GLU A 19 8.88 44.28 -18.80
N GLU A 20 8.24 44.34 -19.97
CA GLU A 20 7.16 43.45 -20.36
C GLU A 20 7.64 42.02 -20.47
N GLY A 21 8.79 41.78 -21.06
CA GLY A 21 9.42 40.44 -21.15
C GLY A 21 9.73 39.86 -19.77
N ARG A 22 10.24 40.69 -18.87
CA ARG A 22 10.52 40.31 -17.50
C ARG A 22 9.24 39.96 -16.70
N GLU A 23 8.19 40.74 -16.84
CA GLU A 23 6.91 40.45 -16.18
C GLU A 23 6.31 39.12 -16.74
N THR A 24 6.42 38.92 -18.02
CA THR A 24 5.92 37.68 -18.68
C THR A 24 6.71 36.50 -18.18
N LEU A 25 8.06 36.56 -18.21
CA LEU A 25 8.91 35.48 -17.67
C LEU A 25 8.61 35.20 -16.21
N ARG A 26 8.45 36.24 -15.38
CA ARG A 26 8.10 36.04 -13.97
C ARG A 26 6.79 35.29 -13.80
N ARG A 27 5.74 35.67 -14.54
CA ARG A 27 4.43 35.01 -14.48
C ARG A 27 4.50 33.56 -14.93
N GLU A 28 5.27 33.28 -15.96
CA GLU A 28 5.48 31.90 -16.45
C GLU A 28 6.24 31.06 -15.42
N LEU A 29 7.31 31.60 -14.83
CA LEU A 29 8.08 30.91 -13.78
C LEU A 29 7.24 30.69 -12.51
N GLU A 30 6.50 31.70 -12.05
CA GLU A 30 5.60 31.57 -10.91
C GLU A 30 4.48 30.55 -11.14
N LYS A 31 4.03 30.41 -12.38
CA LYS A 31 3.06 29.37 -12.76
C LYS A 31 3.70 28.00 -12.74
N ALA A 32 4.84 27.83 -13.41
CA ALA A 32 5.58 26.56 -13.47
C ALA A 32 5.97 26.08 -12.06
N GLU A 33 6.42 26.97 -11.19
CA GLU A 33 6.72 26.65 -9.79
C GLU A 33 5.49 26.12 -9.04
N ARG A 34 4.34 26.76 -9.22
CA ARG A 34 3.09 26.30 -8.60
C ARG A 34 2.66 24.94 -9.13
N ASP A 35 2.76 24.73 -10.43
CA ASP A 35 2.39 23.46 -11.07
C ASP A 35 3.34 22.34 -10.60
N LEU A 36 4.64 22.60 -10.53
CA LEU A 36 5.63 21.66 -9.98
C LEU A 36 5.38 21.32 -8.52
N LYS A 37 5.04 22.33 -7.72
CA LYS A 37 4.72 22.10 -6.30
C LYS A 37 3.44 21.28 -6.11
N ALA A 38 2.41 21.57 -6.89
CA ALA A 38 1.17 20.80 -6.87
C ALA A 38 1.41 19.33 -7.28
N ALA A 39 2.17 19.11 -8.35
CA ALA A 39 2.55 17.75 -8.78
C ALA A 39 3.37 17.02 -7.71
N GLN A 40 4.26 17.74 -7.01
CA GLN A 40 5.01 17.18 -5.88
C GLN A 40 4.10 16.75 -4.74
N GLU A 41 3.15 17.60 -4.35
CA GLU A 41 2.21 17.30 -3.27
C GLU A 41 1.32 16.09 -3.62
N GLU A 42 0.87 15.97 -4.88
CA GLU A 42 0.14 14.80 -5.37
C GLU A 42 0.99 13.52 -5.31
N LEU A 43 2.24 13.57 -5.75
CA LEU A 43 3.13 12.42 -5.71
C LEU A 43 3.42 11.97 -4.28
N TYR A 44 3.55 12.89 -3.34
CA TYR A 44 3.69 12.54 -1.93
C TYR A 44 2.44 11.85 -1.37
N ALA A 45 1.26 12.36 -1.70
CA ALA A 45 0.01 11.74 -1.27
C ALA A 45 -0.12 10.30 -1.83
N HIS A 46 0.22 10.10 -3.11
CA HIS A 46 0.23 8.77 -3.72
C HIS A 46 1.29 7.85 -3.08
N ALA A 47 2.47 8.36 -2.76
CA ALA A 47 3.50 7.59 -2.06
C ALA A 47 3.01 7.11 -0.70
N GLU A 48 2.35 7.99 0.06
CA GLU A 48 1.76 7.64 1.34
C GLU A 48 0.66 6.57 1.22
N GLU A 49 -0.18 6.66 0.18
CA GLU A 49 -1.21 5.66 -0.09
C GLU A 49 -0.62 4.29 -0.43
N ILE A 50 0.42 4.27 -1.26
CA ILE A 50 1.10 3.03 -1.64
C ILE A 50 1.79 2.40 -0.43
N ASP A 51 2.51 3.18 0.38
CA ASP A 51 3.16 2.70 1.59
C ASP A 51 2.15 2.14 2.60
N ARG A 52 1.02 2.81 2.74
CA ARG A 52 -0.09 2.34 3.56
C ARG A 52 -0.63 1.01 3.03
N GLY A 53 -0.90 0.94 1.73
CA GLY A 53 -1.39 -0.26 1.08
C GLY A 53 -0.46 -1.46 1.25
N TRP A 54 0.85 -1.28 1.09
CA TRP A 54 1.84 -2.33 1.34
C TRP A 54 1.83 -2.82 2.77
N SER A 55 1.76 -1.89 3.72
CA SER A 55 1.78 -2.27 5.13
C SER A 55 0.50 -3.01 5.53
N GLU A 56 -0.66 -2.57 5.05
CA GLU A 56 -1.92 -3.28 5.26
C GLU A 56 -1.88 -4.69 4.65
N LEU A 57 -1.32 -4.82 3.45
CA LEU A 57 -1.18 -6.10 2.78
C LEU A 57 -0.25 -7.05 3.56
N PHE A 58 0.92 -6.58 4.00
CA PHE A 58 1.84 -7.39 4.80
C PHE A 58 1.20 -7.88 6.08
N GLU A 59 0.44 -7.02 6.72
CA GLU A 59 -0.25 -7.36 7.94
C GLU A 59 -1.37 -8.38 7.71
N GLN A 60 -2.18 -8.19 6.66
CA GLN A 60 -3.20 -9.15 6.28
C GLN A 60 -2.60 -10.52 5.93
N LYS A 61 -1.47 -10.55 5.23
CA LYS A 61 -0.74 -11.78 4.95
C LYS A 61 -0.28 -12.49 6.22
N ALA A 62 0.38 -11.78 7.11
CA ALA A 62 0.88 -12.34 8.37
C ALA A 62 -0.26 -12.92 9.22
N LYS A 63 -1.37 -12.23 9.26
CA LYS A 63 -2.56 -12.64 9.97
C LYS A 63 -3.20 -13.88 9.34
N ALA A 64 -3.44 -13.86 8.03
CA ALA A 64 -3.99 -15.02 7.32
C ALA A 64 -3.09 -16.25 7.51
N GLN A 65 -1.78 -16.08 7.45
CA GLN A 65 -0.83 -17.16 7.70
C GLN A 65 -0.97 -17.73 9.11
N ALA A 66 -1.07 -16.88 10.13
CA ALA A 66 -1.27 -17.32 11.50
C ALA A 66 -2.61 -18.07 11.68
N GLU A 67 -3.67 -17.60 11.04
CA GLU A 67 -4.98 -18.28 11.05
C GLU A 67 -4.92 -19.66 10.38
N PHE A 68 -4.24 -19.76 9.25
CA PHE A 68 -4.07 -21.02 8.54
C PHE A 68 -3.18 -22.02 9.31
N GLU A 69 -2.12 -21.54 9.95
CA GLU A 69 -1.29 -22.37 10.83
C GLU A 69 -2.07 -22.92 12.03
N GLU A 70 -2.90 -22.07 12.63
CA GLU A 70 -3.77 -22.48 13.75
C GLU A 70 -4.82 -23.51 13.28
N ALA A 71 -5.49 -23.24 12.16
CA ALA A 71 -6.47 -24.19 11.60
C ALA A 71 -5.82 -25.53 11.28
N ARG A 72 -4.63 -25.51 10.69
CA ARG A 72 -3.85 -26.75 10.40
C ARG A 72 -3.54 -27.53 11.66
N ARG A 73 -3.08 -26.83 12.71
CA ARG A 73 -2.82 -27.45 14.00
C ARG A 73 -4.07 -28.12 14.59
N GLN A 74 -5.22 -27.45 14.52
CA GLN A 74 -6.48 -28.02 15.01
C GLN A 74 -6.92 -29.26 14.24
N ILE A 75 -6.71 -29.27 12.93
CA ILE A 75 -6.96 -30.43 12.08
C ILE A 75 -6.03 -31.59 12.44
N GLU A 76 -4.74 -31.32 12.65
CA GLU A 76 -3.76 -32.34 13.07
C GLU A 76 -4.09 -32.92 14.46
N GLU A 77 -4.46 -32.08 15.42
CA GLU A 77 -4.93 -32.52 16.74
C GLU A 77 -6.19 -33.38 16.61
N GLY A 78 -7.18 -32.94 15.83
CA GLY A 78 -8.39 -33.73 15.58
C GLY A 78 -8.12 -35.08 14.90
N ARG A 79 -7.16 -35.13 13.96
CA ARG A 79 -6.72 -36.39 13.34
C ARG A 79 -6.10 -37.35 14.36
N ALA A 80 -5.24 -36.84 15.25
CA ALA A 80 -4.64 -37.67 16.27
C ALA A 80 -5.68 -38.24 17.26
N GLU A 81 -6.70 -37.43 17.61
CA GLU A 81 -7.82 -37.88 18.44
C GLU A 81 -8.69 -38.90 17.72
N LEU A 82 -8.95 -38.70 16.43
CA LEU A 82 -9.70 -39.63 15.61
C LEU A 82 -8.98 -40.98 15.47
N GLU A 83 -7.67 -40.97 15.24
CA GLU A 83 -6.84 -42.18 15.17
C GLU A 83 -6.89 -42.97 16.49
N LYS A 84 -6.77 -42.27 17.62
CA LYS A 84 -6.94 -42.88 18.93
C LYS A 84 -8.35 -43.44 19.12
N GLY A 85 -9.37 -42.74 18.71
CA GLY A 85 -10.74 -43.19 18.77
C GLY A 85 -10.98 -44.46 17.96
N TRP A 86 -10.40 -44.53 16.75
CA TRP A 86 -10.46 -45.76 15.94
C TRP A 86 -9.72 -46.94 16.59
N ALA A 87 -8.55 -46.72 17.16
CA ALA A 87 -7.83 -47.78 17.88
C ALA A 87 -8.63 -48.31 19.11
N GLU A 88 -9.27 -47.41 19.87
CA GLU A 88 -10.14 -47.78 20.98
C GLU A 88 -11.37 -48.58 20.50
N TYR A 89 -11.99 -48.16 19.39
CA TYR A 89 -13.10 -48.86 18.77
C TYR A 89 -12.69 -50.27 18.29
N GLU A 90 -11.58 -50.42 17.58
CA GLU A 90 -11.07 -51.72 17.13
C GLU A 90 -10.79 -52.65 18.30
N ALA A 91 -10.20 -52.16 19.38
CA ALA A 91 -9.98 -52.96 20.60
C ALA A 91 -11.29 -53.38 21.28
N ALA A 92 -12.31 -52.49 21.27
CA ALA A 92 -13.62 -52.79 21.81
C ALA A 92 -14.37 -53.80 20.93
N LEU A 93 -14.29 -53.63 19.60
CA LEU A 93 -14.86 -54.57 18.62
C LEU A 93 -14.27 -56.00 18.75
N ALA A 94 -12.94 -56.10 18.87
CA ALA A 94 -12.27 -57.40 19.05
C ALA A 94 -12.73 -58.10 20.34
N LYS A 95 -12.89 -57.33 21.45
CA LYS A 95 -13.44 -57.92 22.70
C LYS A 95 -14.89 -58.38 22.55
N PHE A 96 -15.71 -57.57 21.87
CA PHE A 96 -17.09 -57.94 21.60
C PHE A 96 -17.20 -59.20 20.73
N GLU A 97 -16.41 -59.29 19.66
CA GLU A 97 -16.37 -60.46 18.79
C GLU A 97 -15.93 -61.72 19.53
N ALA A 98 -14.91 -61.62 20.37
CA ALA A 98 -14.49 -62.75 21.22
C ALA A 98 -15.61 -63.18 22.17
N GLY A 99 -16.28 -62.25 22.86
CA GLY A 99 -17.41 -62.54 23.73
C GLY A 99 -18.64 -63.11 22.99
N LEU A 100 -18.90 -62.60 21.79
CA LEU A 100 -19.98 -63.10 20.92
C LEU A 100 -19.69 -64.52 20.45
N ASN A 101 -18.44 -64.87 20.12
CA ASN A 101 -18.04 -66.21 19.76
C ASN A 101 -18.21 -67.17 20.93
N GLU A 102 -17.84 -66.80 22.15
CA GLU A 102 -18.09 -67.59 23.36
C GLU A 102 -19.59 -67.79 23.60
N TRP A 103 -20.39 -66.74 23.45
CA TRP A 103 -21.86 -66.82 23.55
C TRP A 103 -22.47 -67.80 22.52
N ASN A 104 -22.02 -67.72 21.25
CA ASN A 104 -22.52 -68.52 20.18
C ASN A 104 -22.11 -69.99 20.34
N ALA A 105 -21.00 -70.27 21.03
CA ALA A 105 -20.59 -71.65 21.35
C ALA A 105 -21.45 -72.33 22.44
N LEU A 106 -22.24 -71.53 23.18
CA LEU A 106 -23.16 -72.12 24.16
C LEU A 106 -24.34 -72.80 23.50
N PRO A 107 -24.86 -73.97 24.06
CA PRO A 107 -26.07 -74.55 23.62
C PRO A 107 -27.28 -73.61 23.67
N GLU A 108 -28.17 -73.71 22.69
CA GLU A 108 -29.36 -72.81 22.61
C GLU A 108 -30.21 -72.83 23.89
N ALA A 109 -30.39 -74.00 24.50
CA ALA A 109 -31.12 -74.16 25.77
C ALA A 109 -30.47 -73.41 26.92
N MET A 110 -29.10 -73.23 26.94
CA MET A 110 -28.43 -72.45 27.96
C MET A 110 -28.55 -70.94 27.67
N ARG A 111 -28.47 -70.53 26.41
CA ARG A 111 -28.66 -69.12 26.02
C ARG A 111 -30.05 -68.59 26.36
N ALA A 112 -31.08 -69.46 26.18
CA ALA A 112 -32.46 -69.12 26.51
C ALA A 112 -32.68 -68.84 28.02
N LEU A 113 -31.81 -69.37 28.89
CA LEU A 113 -31.84 -69.12 30.33
C LEU A 113 -31.11 -67.86 30.79
N MET A 114 -30.47 -67.16 29.83
CA MET A 114 -29.65 -65.95 30.13
C MET A 114 -30.16 -64.73 29.36
N PRO A 115 -31.40 -64.26 29.54
CA PRO A 115 -31.92 -63.11 28.77
C PRO A 115 -31.17 -61.82 29.05
N ASP A 116 -30.66 -61.63 30.29
CA ASP A 116 -29.86 -60.47 30.65
C ASP A 116 -28.56 -60.38 29.85
N LYS A 117 -27.93 -61.55 29.61
CA LYS A 117 -26.69 -61.61 28.80
C LYS A 117 -26.95 -61.32 27.34
N GLN A 118 -28.08 -61.74 26.81
CA GLN A 118 -28.49 -61.40 25.45
C GLN A 118 -28.74 -59.87 25.33
N ALA A 119 -29.36 -59.26 26.30
CA ALA A 119 -29.59 -57.82 26.35
C ALA A 119 -28.26 -57.03 26.44
N GLU A 120 -27.28 -57.54 27.23
CA GLU A 120 -25.93 -56.94 27.29
C GLU A 120 -25.23 -56.95 25.93
N ILE A 121 -25.30 -58.10 25.20
CA ILE A 121 -24.70 -58.25 23.86
C ILE A 121 -25.36 -57.30 22.88
N GLU A 122 -26.67 -57.16 22.86
CA GLU A 122 -27.38 -56.24 21.98
C GLU A 122 -27.05 -54.75 22.34
N ALA A 123 -27.00 -54.42 23.64
CA ALA A 123 -26.57 -53.09 24.06
C ALA A 123 -25.12 -52.78 23.64
N ALA A 124 -24.20 -53.74 23.81
CA ALA A 124 -22.80 -53.55 23.37
C ALA A 124 -22.70 -53.37 21.85
N ARG A 125 -23.49 -54.11 21.09
CA ARG A 125 -23.57 -53.96 19.63
C ARG A 125 -24.03 -52.56 19.22
N GLN A 126 -25.13 -52.10 19.83
CA GLN A 126 -25.63 -50.72 19.59
C GLN A 126 -24.64 -49.67 19.98
N GLN A 127 -23.88 -49.86 21.07
CA GLN A 127 -22.82 -48.95 21.48
C GLN A 127 -21.66 -48.88 20.45
N LEU A 128 -21.25 -50.03 19.92
CA LEU A 128 -20.23 -50.10 18.88
C LEU A 128 -20.70 -49.47 17.57
N GLU A 129 -21.93 -49.73 17.14
CA GLU A 129 -22.51 -49.07 15.97
C GLU A 129 -22.53 -47.54 16.14
N ALA A 130 -23.01 -47.04 17.27
CA ALA A 130 -23.02 -45.61 17.56
C ALA A 130 -21.61 -45.02 17.64
N ALA A 131 -20.64 -45.74 18.20
CA ALA A 131 -19.24 -45.31 18.24
C ALA A 131 -18.65 -45.19 16.82
N ARG A 132 -18.90 -46.18 15.98
CA ARG A 132 -18.47 -46.16 14.58
C ARG A 132 -19.05 -44.99 13.79
N GLU A 133 -20.37 -44.78 13.88
CA GLU A 133 -21.03 -43.66 13.22
C GLU A 133 -20.45 -42.30 13.65
N ARG A 134 -20.10 -42.16 14.95
CA ARG A 134 -19.43 -40.95 15.45
C ARG A 134 -18.06 -40.75 14.82
N LEU A 135 -17.23 -41.78 14.79
CA LEU A 135 -15.90 -41.74 14.20
C LEU A 135 -15.94 -41.45 12.69
N GLU A 136 -16.87 -42.10 11.95
CA GLU A 136 -17.08 -41.82 10.51
C GLU A 136 -17.55 -40.35 10.30
N THR A 137 -18.42 -39.86 11.15
CA THR A 137 -18.88 -38.46 11.07
C THR A 137 -17.74 -37.48 11.35
N GLU A 138 -16.90 -37.75 12.34
CA GLU A 138 -15.75 -36.92 12.69
C GLU A 138 -14.69 -36.95 11.58
N SER A 139 -14.44 -38.12 11.00
CA SER A 139 -13.56 -38.23 9.81
C SER A 139 -14.03 -37.33 8.66
N ALA A 140 -15.33 -37.41 8.34
CA ALA A 140 -15.90 -36.58 7.27
C ALA A 140 -15.82 -35.09 7.55
N ARG A 141 -15.92 -34.69 8.83
CA ARG A 141 -15.76 -33.29 9.24
C ARG A 141 -14.34 -32.79 9.08
N LEU A 142 -13.36 -33.58 9.49
CA LEU A 142 -11.94 -33.25 9.33
C LEU A 142 -11.57 -33.10 7.85
N GLU A 143 -12.04 -34.04 7.01
CA GLU A 143 -11.85 -33.94 5.55
C GLU A 143 -12.48 -32.70 4.95
N ALA A 144 -13.66 -32.30 5.43
CA ALA A 144 -14.32 -31.07 5.00
C ALA A 144 -13.54 -29.83 5.44
N ALA A 145 -13.05 -29.80 6.68
CA ALA A 145 -12.24 -28.72 7.23
C ALA A 145 -10.93 -28.54 6.46
N GLU A 146 -10.28 -29.63 6.07
CA GLU A 146 -9.08 -29.58 5.21
C GLU A 146 -9.36 -28.94 3.86
N LYS A 147 -10.39 -29.39 3.18
CA LYS A 147 -10.78 -28.81 1.88
C LYS A 147 -11.14 -27.34 1.99
N GLU A 148 -11.79 -26.96 3.09
CA GLU A 148 -12.12 -25.56 3.35
C GLU A 148 -10.87 -24.71 3.62
N LEU A 149 -9.89 -25.26 4.35
CA LEU A 149 -8.60 -24.64 4.60
C LEU A 149 -7.82 -24.44 3.30
N GLU A 150 -7.71 -25.49 2.47
CA GLU A 150 -7.04 -25.43 1.17
C GLU A 150 -7.69 -24.37 0.25
N ALA A 151 -9.00 -24.41 0.12
CA ALA A 151 -9.74 -23.43 -0.68
C ALA A 151 -9.65 -22.00 -0.11
N GLY A 152 -9.50 -21.86 1.20
CA GLY A 152 -9.25 -20.60 1.88
C GLY A 152 -7.86 -20.04 1.55
N GLN A 153 -6.85 -20.90 1.59
CA GLN A 153 -5.46 -20.54 1.25
C GLN A 153 -5.35 -20.11 -0.22
N GLU A 154 -5.91 -20.89 -1.15
CA GLU A 154 -5.90 -20.54 -2.59
C GLU A 154 -6.56 -19.18 -2.86
N ARG A 155 -7.70 -18.91 -2.21
CA ARG A 155 -8.39 -17.62 -2.35
C ARG A 155 -7.57 -16.47 -1.79
N ALA A 156 -7.01 -16.63 -0.60
CA ALA A 156 -6.17 -15.63 0.03
C ALA A 156 -4.90 -15.33 -0.79
N GLU A 157 -4.24 -16.38 -1.32
CA GLU A 157 -3.08 -16.23 -2.21
C GLU A 157 -3.42 -15.45 -3.48
N ALA A 158 -4.56 -15.76 -4.10
CA ALA A 158 -5.02 -15.05 -5.30
C ALA A 158 -5.36 -13.57 -5.00
N GLU A 159 -6.01 -13.29 -3.89
CA GLU A 159 -6.33 -11.92 -3.46
C GLU A 159 -5.06 -11.12 -3.14
N PHE A 160 -4.10 -11.73 -2.44
CA PHE A 160 -2.82 -11.10 -2.14
C PHE A 160 -2.00 -10.83 -3.39
N ALA A 161 -1.93 -11.80 -4.32
CA ALA A 161 -1.24 -11.61 -5.59
C ALA A 161 -1.85 -10.44 -6.41
N ALA A 162 -3.18 -10.36 -6.46
CA ALA A 162 -3.86 -9.26 -7.13
C ALA A 162 -3.65 -7.90 -6.43
N ALA A 163 -3.50 -7.89 -5.11
CA ALA A 163 -3.19 -6.67 -4.35
C ALA A 163 -1.72 -6.24 -4.58
N GLU A 164 -0.77 -7.18 -4.58
CA GLU A 164 0.64 -6.94 -4.91
C GLU A 164 0.80 -6.36 -6.32
N GLU A 165 0.09 -6.93 -7.29
CA GLU A 165 0.13 -6.44 -8.66
C GLU A 165 -0.36 -4.99 -8.76
N ARG A 166 -1.49 -4.68 -8.13
CA ARG A 166 -2.05 -3.31 -8.09
C ARG A 166 -1.11 -2.32 -7.41
N LEU A 167 -0.55 -2.66 -6.27
CA LEU A 167 0.41 -1.82 -5.55
C LEU A 167 1.72 -1.67 -6.33
N GLY A 168 2.19 -2.74 -6.97
CA GLY A 168 3.35 -2.70 -7.85
C GLY A 168 3.13 -1.82 -9.08
N GLU A 169 1.93 -1.83 -9.65
CA GLU A 169 1.58 -0.93 -10.76
C GLU A 169 1.49 0.54 -10.29
N ALA A 170 0.87 0.79 -9.16
CA ALA A 170 0.83 2.12 -8.55
C ALA A 170 2.25 2.64 -8.24
N GLY A 171 3.14 1.78 -7.76
CA GLY A 171 4.55 2.11 -7.56
C GLY A 171 5.27 2.51 -8.85
N ARG A 172 5.03 1.80 -9.95
CA ARG A 172 5.57 2.17 -11.28
C ARG A 172 5.02 3.50 -11.79
N GLN A 173 3.74 3.75 -11.57
CA GLN A 173 3.13 5.04 -11.92
C GLN A 173 3.71 6.20 -11.08
N LEU A 174 3.96 5.96 -9.82
CA LEU A 174 4.62 6.93 -8.93
C LEU A 174 6.05 7.22 -9.39
N GLU A 175 6.83 6.20 -9.75
CA GLU A 175 8.19 6.37 -10.28
C GLU A 175 8.20 7.16 -11.58
N GLU A 176 7.26 6.87 -12.48
CA GLU A 176 7.06 7.65 -13.70
C GLU A 176 6.68 9.11 -13.39
N GLY A 177 5.81 9.34 -12.41
CA GLY A 177 5.46 10.68 -11.95
C GLY A 177 6.67 11.45 -11.42
N TYR A 178 7.54 10.84 -10.63
CA TYR A 178 8.79 11.46 -10.16
C TYR A 178 9.74 11.77 -11.31
N ARG A 179 9.79 10.92 -12.35
CA ARG A 179 10.59 11.19 -13.53
C ARG A 179 10.06 12.43 -14.27
N GLN A 180 8.75 12.50 -14.51
CA GLN A 180 8.12 13.65 -15.17
C GLN A 180 8.32 14.93 -14.37
N LEU A 181 8.26 14.84 -13.07
CA LEU A 181 8.50 15.95 -12.18
C LEU A 181 9.97 16.44 -12.27
N ALA A 182 10.93 15.52 -12.31
CA ALA A 182 12.34 15.86 -12.50
C ALA A 182 12.60 16.50 -13.88
N GLU A 183 11.93 16.00 -14.92
CA GLU A 183 11.96 16.60 -16.26
C GLU A 183 11.38 18.03 -16.23
N GLY A 184 10.22 18.22 -15.60
CA GLY A 184 9.60 19.53 -15.43
C GLY A 184 10.48 20.51 -14.63
N GLN A 185 11.19 20.02 -13.61
CA GLN A 185 12.17 20.84 -12.89
C GLN A 185 13.33 21.26 -13.77
N ALA A 186 13.85 20.34 -14.57
CA ALA A 186 14.95 20.65 -15.51
C ALA A 186 14.49 21.67 -16.54
N GLU A 187 13.28 21.55 -17.08
CA GLU A 187 12.69 22.51 -17.99
C GLU A 187 12.51 23.91 -17.33
N TYR A 188 12.05 23.94 -16.09
CA TYR A 188 11.91 25.17 -15.31
C TYR A 188 13.26 25.86 -15.13
N GLU A 189 14.30 25.15 -14.72
CA GLU A 189 15.63 25.71 -14.54
C GLU A 189 16.24 26.19 -15.88
N GLU A 190 15.99 25.46 -16.96
CA GLU A 190 16.43 25.84 -18.31
C GLU A 190 15.70 27.11 -18.79
N GLN A 191 14.39 27.23 -18.57
CA GLN A 191 13.62 28.44 -18.91
C GLN A 191 14.09 29.63 -18.09
N LYS A 192 14.33 29.45 -16.80
CA LYS A 192 14.89 30.47 -15.91
C LYS A 192 16.25 30.95 -16.41
N ARG A 193 17.15 30.02 -16.72
CA ARG A 193 18.48 30.33 -17.24
C ARG A 193 18.41 31.08 -18.57
N LYS A 194 17.59 30.61 -19.52
CA LYS A 194 17.39 31.30 -20.81
C LYS A 194 16.85 32.70 -20.64
N GLY A 195 15.85 32.86 -19.77
CA GLY A 195 15.31 34.17 -19.48
C GLY A 195 16.33 35.11 -18.84
N GLU A 196 17.19 34.62 -17.95
CA GLU A 196 18.30 35.39 -17.37
C GLU A 196 19.34 35.77 -18.42
N GLU A 197 19.68 34.84 -19.35
CA GLU A 197 20.60 35.12 -20.44
C GLU A 197 20.04 36.14 -21.45
N GLU A 198 18.78 35.98 -21.86
CA GLU A 198 18.10 36.93 -22.75
C GLU A 198 18.01 38.32 -22.14
N ARG A 199 17.70 38.40 -20.85
CA ARG A 199 17.70 39.65 -20.11
C ARG A 199 19.09 40.28 -20.07
N ALA A 200 20.11 39.49 -19.70
CA ALA A 200 21.48 39.99 -19.68
C ALA A 200 21.99 40.44 -21.06
N ARG A 201 21.42 39.88 -22.13
CA ARG A 201 21.69 40.32 -23.51
C ARG A 201 21.00 41.64 -23.80
N ALA A 202 19.70 41.74 -23.48
CA ALA A 202 18.92 42.97 -23.67
C ALA A 202 19.50 44.16 -22.85
N GLU A 203 19.95 43.90 -21.62
CA GLU A 203 20.67 44.87 -20.80
C GLU A 203 21.94 45.39 -21.47
N ARG A 204 22.72 44.49 -22.11
CA ARG A 204 23.92 44.88 -22.86
C ARG A 204 23.57 45.73 -24.08
N GLU A 205 22.58 45.29 -24.86
CA GLU A 205 22.12 46.06 -26.03
C GLU A 205 21.59 47.45 -25.64
N LEU A 206 20.92 47.59 -24.49
CA LEU A 206 20.54 48.89 -23.97
C LEU A 206 21.71 49.74 -23.51
N GLU A 207 22.73 49.13 -22.90
CA GLU A 207 23.97 49.85 -22.48
C GLU A 207 24.77 50.30 -23.67
N ASP A 208 24.89 49.47 -24.72
CA ASP A 208 25.55 49.84 -25.99
C ASP A 208 24.83 51.01 -26.66
N GLY A 209 23.49 50.94 -26.74
CA GLY A 209 22.68 52.07 -27.25
C GLY A 209 22.80 53.35 -26.42
N ARG A 210 22.98 53.20 -25.12
CA ARG A 210 23.26 54.33 -24.21
C ARG A 210 24.60 54.96 -24.51
N SER A 211 25.66 54.15 -24.68
CA SER A 211 27.00 54.62 -25.00
C SER A 211 27.02 55.35 -26.32
N GLU A 212 26.27 54.87 -27.31
CA GLU A 212 26.13 55.56 -28.61
C GLU A 212 25.45 56.93 -28.48
N ILE A 213 24.45 57.04 -27.60
CA ILE A 213 23.77 58.31 -27.31
C ILE A 213 24.71 59.28 -26.55
N GLU A 214 25.52 58.75 -25.62
CA GLU A 214 26.52 59.58 -24.87
C GLU A 214 27.65 60.10 -25.75
N GLU A 215 28.10 59.33 -26.74
CA GLU A 215 29.14 59.76 -27.69
C GLU A 215 28.68 60.89 -28.60
N ASN A 216 27.39 60.96 -28.84
CA ASN A 216 26.86 61.93 -29.80
C ASN A 216 26.44 63.27 -29.26
N GLU A 217 26.19 63.43 -27.97
CA GLU A 217 25.87 64.75 -27.38
C GLU A 217 26.03 64.84 -25.85
N GLU A 218 26.66 65.94 -25.42
CA GLU A 218 26.85 66.35 -24.00
C GLU A 218 25.55 66.58 -23.21
N LYS A 219 24.39 66.48 -23.87
CA LYS A 219 23.09 66.82 -23.27
C LYS A 219 22.22 65.64 -22.80
N VAL A 220 22.76 64.46 -22.80
CA VAL A 220 21.97 63.29 -22.43
C VAL A 220 22.19 62.80 -20.97
N ALA A 221 22.76 63.70 -20.12
CA ALA A 221 22.92 63.40 -18.68
C ALA A 221 21.61 62.97 -18.00
N ASP A 222 20.44 63.43 -18.52
CA ASP A 222 19.13 63.07 -17.97
C ASP A 222 18.65 61.65 -18.38
N GLY A 223 19.11 61.20 -19.55
CA GLY A 223 18.87 59.80 -19.96
C GLY A 223 19.74 58.80 -19.18
N ARG A 224 20.96 59.24 -18.82
CA ARG A 224 21.89 58.47 -17.99
C ARG A 224 21.32 58.10 -16.62
N ARG A 225 20.71 59.07 -15.95
CA ARG A 225 20.12 58.84 -14.62
C ARG A 225 18.94 57.89 -14.70
N LYS A 226 18.07 58.09 -15.72
CA LYS A 226 16.87 57.19 -15.90
C LYS A 226 17.26 55.80 -16.30
N LEU A 227 18.35 55.59 -17.05
CA LEU A 227 18.87 54.29 -17.40
C LEU A 227 19.50 53.59 -16.19
N GLN A 228 20.19 54.36 -15.33
CA GLN A 228 20.78 53.81 -14.11
C GLN A 228 19.70 53.38 -13.10
N GLU A 229 18.60 54.17 -12.98
CA GLU A 229 17.43 53.79 -12.18
C GLU A 229 16.77 52.50 -12.72
N ALA A 230 16.71 52.34 -14.05
CA ALA A 230 16.19 51.13 -14.67
C ALA A 230 17.05 49.89 -14.46
N GLU A 231 18.38 50.08 -14.42
CA GLU A 231 19.31 48.96 -14.15
C GLU A 231 19.23 48.48 -12.69
N GLU A 232 19.03 49.44 -11.76
CA GLU A 232 18.84 49.11 -10.34
C GLU A 232 17.50 48.37 -10.11
N ASP A 233 16.42 48.83 -10.75
CA ASP A 233 15.11 48.13 -10.72
C ASP A 233 15.19 46.74 -11.29
N LEU A 234 15.96 46.57 -12.37
CA LEU A 234 16.18 45.28 -12.99
C LEU A 234 17.00 44.30 -12.11
N ARG A 235 18.04 44.85 -11.41
CA ARG A 235 18.79 44.03 -10.43
C ARG A 235 17.95 43.61 -9.23
N ALA A 236 17.12 44.56 -8.76
CA ALA A 236 16.18 44.24 -7.68
C ALA A 236 15.20 43.12 -8.11
N ALA A 237 14.76 43.16 -9.35
CA ALA A 237 13.92 42.10 -9.90
C ALA A 237 14.70 40.80 -10.19
N GLU A 238 15.99 40.86 -10.51
CA GLU A 238 16.87 39.67 -10.60
C GLU A 238 17.06 39.02 -9.22
N GLU A 239 17.24 39.83 -8.19
CA GLU A 239 17.32 39.32 -6.82
C GLU A 239 15.98 38.70 -6.38
N GLU A 240 14.85 39.26 -6.81
CA GLU A 240 13.53 38.72 -6.51
C GLU A 240 13.28 37.39 -7.27
N ILE A 241 13.77 37.26 -8.51
CA ILE A 241 13.72 36.00 -9.30
C ILE A 241 14.72 34.99 -8.75
N ALA A 242 15.91 35.42 -8.32
CA ALA A 242 16.92 34.52 -7.72
C ALA A 242 16.52 34.01 -6.33
N ASP A 243 15.68 34.79 -5.62
CA ASP A 243 15.10 34.40 -4.32
C ASP A 243 13.88 33.47 -4.46
N ILE A 244 13.49 33.13 -5.70
CA ILE A 244 12.52 32.03 -5.89
C ILE A 244 13.18 30.76 -5.35
N PRO A 245 12.71 30.24 -4.24
CA PRO A 245 13.36 29.11 -3.63
C PRO A 245 13.33 27.91 -4.60
N GLU A 246 14.51 27.38 -4.89
CA GLU A 246 14.59 26.08 -5.51
C GLU A 246 13.72 25.14 -4.67
N GLY A 247 12.76 24.53 -5.34
CA GLY A 247 11.88 23.60 -4.65
C GLY A 247 12.73 22.50 -3.98
N GLU A 248 12.96 22.67 -2.67
CA GLU A 248 13.61 21.64 -1.89
C GLU A 248 12.69 20.43 -1.82
N TRP A 249 13.18 19.35 -2.41
CA TRP A 249 12.50 18.08 -2.32
C TRP A 249 12.81 17.41 -0.99
N TYR A 250 11.85 17.46 -0.11
CA TYR A 250 11.93 16.63 1.08
C TYR A 250 11.30 15.27 0.76
N VAL A 251 12.18 14.32 0.47
CA VAL A 251 11.77 12.92 0.49
C VAL A 251 11.81 12.50 1.96
N ASP A 252 10.70 12.69 2.62
CA ASP A 252 10.57 12.16 3.95
C ASP A 252 10.67 10.64 3.88
N GLY A 253 11.66 10.12 4.58
CA GLY A 253 11.83 8.69 4.74
C GLY A 253 10.62 8.09 5.46
N ARG A 254 10.55 6.79 5.42
CA ARG A 254 9.48 5.98 6.02
C ARG A 254 9.14 6.35 7.47
N GLU A 255 10.12 6.92 8.19
CA GLU A 255 10.06 7.26 9.60
C GLU A 255 9.41 8.62 9.90
N ALA A 256 9.28 9.51 8.89
CA ALA A 256 8.60 10.80 9.03
C ALA A 256 7.11 10.74 8.64
N ASN A 257 6.66 9.59 8.18
CA ASN A 257 5.30 9.39 7.70
C ASN A 257 4.39 8.99 8.87
N THR A 258 3.57 9.94 9.31
CA THR A 258 2.54 9.71 10.35
C THR A 258 1.53 8.61 9.99
N GLY A 259 1.46 8.20 8.71
CA GLY A 259 0.74 7.02 8.27
C GLY A 259 1.29 5.71 8.89
N TYR A 260 2.59 5.67 9.20
CA TYR A 260 3.22 4.51 9.84
C TYR A 260 2.70 4.24 11.26
N ASP A 261 2.41 5.30 12.01
CA ASP A 261 1.84 5.15 13.37
C ASP A 261 0.42 4.57 13.34
N ASN A 262 -0.34 4.85 12.26
CA ASN A 262 -1.67 4.26 12.07
C ASN A 262 -1.60 2.77 11.69
N PHE A 263 -0.46 2.29 11.18
CA PHE A 263 -0.29 0.87 10.84
C PHE A 263 -0.24 -0.04 12.05
N ALA A 264 0.37 0.42 13.14
CA ALA A 264 0.39 -0.35 14.40
C ALA A 264 -1.03 -0.53 14.94
N GLU A 265 -1.86 0.52 14.83
CA GLU A 265 -3.26 0.48 15.25
C GLU A 265 -4.15 -0.40 14.35
N ASP A 266 -3.93 -0.37 13.05
CA ASP A 266 -4.65 -1.24 12.11
C ASP A 266 -4.16 -2.69 12.21
N ALA A 267 -2.88 -2.91 12.56
CA ALA A 267 -2.30 -4.20 12.91
C ALA A 267 -3.02 -4.85 14.08
N ASP A 268 -3.18 -4.11 15.16
CA ASP A 268 -3.85 -4.58 16.36
C ASP A 268 -5.35 -4.89 16.10
N ARG A 269 -6.01 -4.09 15.26
CA ARG A 269 -7.41 -4.34 14.87
C ARG A 269 -7.58 -5.61 14.06
N ILE A 270 -6.67 -5.86 13.13
CA ILE A 270 -6.67 -7.07 12.33
C ILE A 270 -6.27 -8.28 13.18
N GLY A 271 -5.32 -8.12 14.13
CA GLY A 271 -4.97 -9.11 15.14
C GLY A 271 -6.18 -9.55 15.97
N ALA A 272 -6.99 -8.61 16.41
CA ALA A 272 -8.21 -8.90 17.19
C ALA A 272 -9.25 -9.73 16.40
N ILE A 273 -9.31 -9.57 15.06
CA ILE A 273 -10.19 -10.39 14.21
C ILE A 273 -9.58 -11.79 13.99
N ALA A 274 -8.21 -11.89 13.93
CA ALA A 274 -7.52 -13.19 13.82
C ALA A 274 -7.75 -14.07 15.04
N ASP A 275 -7.78 -13.47 16.22
CA ASP A 275 -8.05 -14.18 17.47
C ASP A 275 -9.51 -14.67 17.55
N LEU A 276 -10.43 -14.00 16.86
CA LEU A 276 -11.85 -14.39 16.85
C LEU A 276 -12.10 -15.67 16.02
N PHE A 277 -11.33 -15.88 14.95
CA PHE A 277 -11.50 -17.01 14.06
C PHE A 277 -11.23 -18.38 14.74
N PRO A 278 -10.11 -18.54 15.48
CA PRO A 278 -9.88 -19.75 16.27
C PRO A 278 -10.96 -19.99 17.32
N LEU A 279 -11.47 -18.92 17.91
CA LEU A 279 -12.52 -18.99 18.95
C LEU A 279 -13.86 -19.47 18.35
N ILE A 280 -14.22 -19.00 17.17
CA ILE A 280 -15.40 -19.49 16.43
C ILE A 280 -15.21 -20.96 16.04
N PHE A 281 -14.04 -21.34 15.55
CA PHE A 281 -13.73 -22.75 15.20
C PHE A 281 -13.79 -23.66 16.43
N PHE A 282 -13.23 -23.19 17.55
CA PHE A 282 -13.28 -23.92 18.81
C PHE A 282 -14.71 -24.07 19.32
N LEU A 283 -15.53 -23.03 19.19
CA LEU A 283 -16.94 -23.01 19.61
C LEU A 283 -17.78 -23.96 18.76
N VAL A 284 -17.51 -23.99 17.44
CA VAL A 284 -18.16 -24.92 16.52
C VAL A 284 -17.72 -26.37 16.81
N ALA A 285 -16.43 -26.61 17.04
CA ALA A 285 -15.91 -27.92 17.41
C ALA A 285 -16.46 -28.40 18.76
N ALA A 286 -16.56 -27.49 19.75
CA ALA A 286 -17.16 -27.76 21.05
C ALA A 286 -18.67 -28.06 20.95
N LEU A 287 -19.40 -27.29 20.14
CA LEU A 287 -20.83 -27.51 19.89
C LEU A 287 -21.10 -28.86 19.22
N VAL A 288 -20.25 -29.19 18.25
CA VAL A 288 -20.31 -30.48 17.56
C VAL A 288 -19.96 -31.63 18.50
N SER A 289 -18.96 -31.44 19.37
CA SER A 289 -18.60 -32.43 20.39
C SER A 289 -19.72 -32.64 21.43
N LEU A 290 -20.42 -31.54 21.77
CA LEU A 290 -21.54 -31.55 22.74
C LEU A 290 -22.80 -32.18 22.13
N THR A 291 -23.01 -32.09 20.82
CA THR A 291 -24.18 -32.68 20.14
C THR A 291 -23.98 -34.13 19.75
N THR A 292 -22.76 -34.67 19.88
CA THR A 292 -22.41 -36.07 19.61
C THR A 292 -22.24 -36.93 20.87
N MET A 293 -22.33 -36.32 22.05
CA MET A 293 -22.53 -37.01 23.32
C MET A 293 -24.01 -37.13 23.63
#